data_7423355a8e88f187166aec83e1f4d4c0
#
_entry.id   7423355a8e88f187166aec83e1f4d4c0
#
_cell.length_a   1.000
_cell.length_b   1.000
_cell.length_c   1.000
_cell.angle_alpha   90.00
_cell.angle_beta   90.00
_cell.angle_gamma   90.00
#
_symmetry.space_group_name_H-M   'P 1'
#
loop_
_entity.id
_entity.type
_entity.pdbx_description
1 polymer ?
#
loop_
_entity_poly.entity_id
_entity_poly.type
_entity_poly.pdbx_seq_one_letter_code
_entity_poly.pdbx_strand_id
1 'polypeptide(L)'
;MERTVKEKMSTFLEIESAMPQDLINAKPITTSLKDFFATSQLSQFMDQTNPLSEITHKRRVSALGPGGLTRERAGFEVRDVHPTHYGRICPIETPEGPYISLINNLATYCIVNKFRYIESP
;
A
#
# COMPACT_ATOMS: atom_id res chain seq x y z
N MET A 1 -9.50 -3.21 -17.25
CA MET A 1 -10.72 -2.46 -17.70
C MET A 1 -10.71 -2.19 -19.19
N GLU A 2 -9.70 -1.53 -19.73
CA GLU A 2 -9.63 -1.18 -21.16
C GLU A 2 -9.88 -2.38 -22.08
N ARG A 3 -9.16 -3.48 -21.87
CA ARG A 3 -9.33 -4.71 -22.66
C ARG A 3 -10.75 -5.25 -22.61
N THR A 4 -11.37 -5.29 -21.43
CA THR A 4 -12.72 -5.79 -21.25
C THR A 4 -13.75 -4.92 -21.97
N VAL A 5 -13.58 -3.60 -21.93
CA VAL A 5 -14.43 -2.65 -22.65
C VAL A 5 -14.29 -2.83 -24.15
N LYS A 6 -13.06 -2.96 -24.68
CA LYS A 6 -12.80 -3.21 -26.09
C LYS A 6 -13.44 -4.50 -26.59
N GLU A 7 -13.29 -5.59 -25.84
CA GLU A 7 -13.92 -6.88 -26.17
C GLU A 7 -15.44 -6.77 -26.23
N LYS A 8 -16.03 -6.07 -25.28
CA LYS A 8 -17.48 -5.87 -25.24
C LYS A 8 -17.99 -4.95 -26.36
N MET A 9 -17.25 -3.91 -26.68
CA MET A 9 -17.56 -3.05 -27.82
C MET A 9 -17.54 -3.80 -29.15
N SER A 10 -16.63 -4.75 -29.34
CA SER A 10 -16.56 -5.57 -30.58
C SER A 10 -17.74 -6.52 -30.76
N THR A 11 -18.42 -6.86 -29.65
CA THR A 11 -19.61 -7.75 -29.69
C THR A 11 -20.93 -6.99 -29.82
N PHE A 12 -20.95 -5.67 -29.65
CA PHE A 12 -22.12 -4.84 -29.81
C PHE A 12 -22.44 -4.64 -31.30
N LEU A 13 -23.69 -4.92 -31.71
CA LEU A 13 -24.17 -4.74 -33.07
C LEU A 13 -24.48 -3.27 -33.39
N GLU A 14 -24.92 -2.51 -32.38
CA GLU A 14 -25.27 -1.09 -32.52
C GLU A 14 -24.54 -0.29 -31.42
N ILE A 15 -23.32 0.18 -31.70
CA ILE A 15 -22.51 0.94 -30.73
C ILE A 15 -23.17 2.26 -30.34
N GLU A 16 -23.92 2.89 -31.25
CA GLU A 16 -24.60 4.16 -31.00
C GLU A 16 -25.70 4.07 -29.94
N SER A 17 -26.30 2.91 -29.75
CA SER A 17 -27.34 2.67 -28.74
C SER A 17 -26.79 2.17 -27.41
N ALA A 18 -25.47 1.88 -27.31
CA ALA A 18 -24.86 1.36 -26.10
C ALA A 18 -24.66 2.45 -25.05
N MET A 19 -25.17 2.21 -23.86
CA MET A 19 -24.91 3.06 -22.69
C MET A 19 -23.57 2.66 -22.04
N PRO A 20 -22.87 3.61 -21.35
CA PRO A 20 -21.63 3.27 -20.65
C PRO A 20 -21.78 2.10 -19.65
N GLN A 21 -22.93 1.97 -19.00
CA GLN A 21 -23.24 0.88 -18.08
C GLN A 21 -23.22 -0.49 -18.75
N ASP A 22 -23.59 -0.56 -20.03
CA ASP A 22 -23.63 -1.81 -20.79
C ASP A 22 -22.23 -2.28 -21.19
N LEU A 23 -21.26 -1.36 -21.26
CA LEU A 23 -19.88 -1.63 -21.67
C LEU A 23 -18.95 -1.90 -20.49
N ILE A 24 -19.31 -1.41 -19.30
CA ILE A 24 -18.47 -1.50 -18.12
C ILE A 24 -18.77 -2.80 -17.35
N ASN A 25 -17.72 -3.59 -17.12
CA ASN A 25 -17.78 -4.77 -16.26
C ASN A 25 -16.87 -4.53 -15.04
N ALA A 26 -17.47 -4.49 -13.85
CA ALA A 26 -16.74 -4.29 -12.59
C ALA A 26 -16.00 -5.54 -12.10
N LYS A 27 -16.24 -6.70 -12.69
CA LYS A 27 -15.66 -7.98 -12.23
C LYS A 27 -14.13 -8.01 -12.21
N PRO A 28 -13.40 -7.50 -13.21
CA PRO A 28 -11.93 -7.45 -13.15
C PRO A 28 -11.40 -6.62 -11.97
N ILE A 29 -12.02 -5.48 -11.68
CA ILE A 29 -11.64 -4.62 -10.56
C ILE A 29 -11.93 -5.33 -9.23
N THR A 30 -13.10 -5.91 -9.09
CA THR A 30 -13.50 -6.68 -7.90
C THR A 30 -12.54 -7.83 -7.64
N THR A 31 -12.16 -8.57 -8.68
CA THR A 31 -11.20 -9.68 -8.59
C THR A 31 -9.83 -9.20 -8.13
N SER A 32 -9.32 -8.10 -8.69
CA SER A 32 -8.03 -7.53 -8.31
C SER A 32 -8.02 -7.04 -6.86
N LEU A 33 -9.10 -6.42 -6.41
CA LEU A 33 -9.25 -5.98 -5.01
C LEU A 33 -9.28 -7.16 -4.05
N LYS A 34 -10.04 -8.19 -4.36
CA LYS A 34 -10.10 -9.40 -3.54
C LYS A 34 -8.76 -10.12 -3.47
N ASP A 35 -8.05 -10.19 -4.57
CA ASP A 35 -6.71 -10.78 -4.62
C ASP A 35 -5.72 -9.98 -3.75
N PHE A 36 -5.74 -8.65 -3.84
CA PHE A 36 -4.93 -7.81 -2.97
C PHE A 36 -5.19 -8.07 -1.48
N PHE A 37 -6.44 -8.05 -1.04
CA PHE A 37 -6.78 -8.26 0.35
C PHE A 37 -6.58 -9.69 0.85
N ALA A 38 -6.57 -10.68 -0.04
CA ALA A 38 -6.39 -12.07 0.32
C ALA A 38 -4.92 -12.53 0.31
N THR A 39 -4.12 -12.02 -0.60
CA THR A 39 -2.78 -12.57 -0.87
C THR A 39 -1.63 -11.58 -0.73
N SER A 40 -1.90 -10.27 -0.69
CA SER A 40 -0.84 -9.27 -0.59
C SER A 40 -0.14 -9.30 0.77
N GLN A 41 1.18 -9.23 0.75
CA GLN A 41 2.00 -9.10 1.96
C GLN A 41 1.71 -7.80 2.74
N LEU A 42 1.24 -6.76 2.06
CA LEU A 42 0.90 -5.47 2.67
C LEU A 42 -0.49 -5.48 3.32
N SER A 43 -1.34 -6.42 2.95
CA SER A 43 -2.63 -6.63 3.59
C SER A 43 -2.46 -7.61 4.76
N GLN A 44 -2.63 -7.14 5.97
CA GLN A 44 -2.37 -7.88 7.20
C GLN A 44 -3.57 -7.85 8.14
N PHE A 45 -3.66 -8.84 9.03
CA PHE A 45 -4.56 -8.77 10.17
C PHE A 45 -4.27 -7.54 11.00
N MET A 46 -5.30 -6.75 11.30
CA MET A 46 -5.15 -5.57 12.14
C MET A 46 -4.89 -5.97 13.60
N ASP A 47 -3.91 -5.35 14.22
CA ASP A 47 -3.69 -5.46 15.66
C ASP A 47 -4.83 -4.73 16.39
N GLN A 48 -5.60 -5.44 17.18
CA GLN A 48 -6.80 -4.96 17.87
C GLN A 48 -6.71 -5.05 19.40
N THR A 49 -5.52 -5.03 19.95
CA THR A 49 -5.32 -5.10 21.41
C THR A 49 -5.98 -3.91 22.13
N ASN A 50 -5.87 -2.71 21.56
CA ASN A 50 -6.51 -1.48 22.02
C ASN A 50 -6.62 -0.50 20.85
N PRO A 51 -7.38 0.62 20.99
CA PRO A 51 -7.52 1.60 19.90
C PRO A 51 -6.20 2.21 19.42
N LEU A 52 -5.23 2.41 20.29
CA LEU A 52 -3.93 2.95 19.92
C LEU A 52 -3.13 1.96 19.06
N SER A 53 -3.19 0.67 19.35
CA SER A 53 -2.51 -0.35 18.55
C SER A 53 -3.09 -0.44 17.13
N GLU A 54 -4.39 -0.23 16.97
CA GLU A 54 -5.03 -0.15 15.66
C GLU A 54 -4.50 1.02 14.84
N ILE A 55 -4.41 2.21 15.43
CA ILE A 55 -3.88 3.41 14.77
C ILE A 55 -2.40 3.22 14.40
N THR A 56 -1.62 2.71 15.33
CA THR A 56 -0.18 2.44 15.11
C THR A 56 0.03 1.46 13.96
N HIS A 57 -0.76 0.41 13.88
CA HIS A 57 -0.69 -0.55 12.79
C HIS A 57 -0.98 0.09 11.43
N LYS A 58 -1.97 0.97 11.35
CA LYS A 58 -2.33 1.69 10.13
C LYS A 58 -1.29 2.73 9.69
N ARG A 59 -0.49 3.23 10.61
CA ARG A 59 0.58 4.21 10.35
C ARG A 59 1.96 3.56 10.15
N ARG A 60 2.00 2.26 9.97
CA ARG A 60 3.25 1.52 9.75
C ARG A 60 3.76 1.70 8.34
N VAL A 61 5.08 1.85 8.19
CA VAL A 61 5.78 1.98 6.91
C VAL A 61 6.74 0.81 6.76
N SER A 62 6.59 0.04 5.69
CA SER A 62 7.43 -1.13 5.42
C SER A 62 8.27 -0.92 4.16
N ALA A 63 9.54 -1.29 4.24
CA ALA A 63 10.43 -1.39 3.08
C ALA A 63 10.27 -2.71 2.32
N LEU A 64 9.50 -3.64 2.87
CA LEU A 64 9.25 -4.96 2.30
C LEU A 64 8.08 -4.94 1.32
N GLY A 65 7.91 -6.03 0.60
CA GLY A 65 6.77 -6.22 -0.30
C GLY A 65 7.14 -6.09 -1.78
N PRO A 66 6.14 -6.12 -2.67
CA PRO A 66 6.36 -6.02 -4.11
C PRO A 66 7.09 -4.73 -4.50
N GLY A 67 8.22 -4.87 -5.21
CA GLY A 67 9.05 -3.73 -5.59
C GLY A 67 9.95 -3.18 -4.49
N GLY A 68 9.87 -3.73 -3.28
CA GLY A 68 10.70 -3.36 -2.14
C GLY A 68 11.88 -4.31 -1.91
N LEU A 69 12.43 -4.21 -0.70
CA LEU A 69 13.54 -5.04 -0.27
C LEU A 69 13.07 -6.40 0.25
N THR A 70 13.97 -7.37 0.24
CA THR A 70 13.82 -8.60 1.00
C THR A 70 14.70 -8.55 2.24
N ARG A 71 14.32 -9.27 3.29
CA ARG A 71 15.07 -9.32 4.55
C ARG A 71 16.55 -9.67 4.32
N GLU A 72 16.81 -10.61 3.43
CA GLU A 72 18.16 -11.12 3.13
C GLU A 72 19.01 -10.10 2.35
N ARG A 73 18.38 -9.22 1.58
CA ARG A 73 19.07 -8.22 0.76
C ARG A 73 19.25 -6.89 1.45
N ALA A 74 18.70 -6.72 2.65
CA ALA A 74 18.79 -5.48 3.41
C ALA A 74 20.10 -5.43 4.20
N GLY A 75 21.04 -4.62 3.73
CA GLY A 75 22.28 -4.31 4.45
C GLY A 75 22.11 -3.21 5.50
N PHE A 76 23.21 -2.84 6.16
CA PHE A 76 23.19 -1.77 7.17
C PHE A 76 22.77 -0.41 6.63
N GLU A 77 23.14 -0.09 5.41
CA GLU A 77 22.86 1.23 4.79
C GLU A 77 21.36 1.54 4.72
N VAL A 78 20.56 0.53 4.37
CA VAL A 78 19.09 0.69 4.27
C VAL A 78 18.40 0.65 5.62
N ARG A 79 19.07 0.14 6.65
CA ARG A 79 18.56 0.06 8.02
C ARG A 79 18.96 1.26 8.88
N ASP A 80 19.84 2.10 8.37
CA ASP A 80 20.37 3.25 9.09
C ASP A 80 19.35 4.39 9.16
N VAL A 81 19.47 5.22 10.19
CA VAL A 81 18.63 6.41 10.36
C VAL A 81 19.23 7.56 9.56
N HIS A 82 18.45 8.06 8.60
CA HIS A 82 18.85 9.20 7.79
C HIS A 82 18.37 10.51 8.44
N PRO A 83 19.11 11.62 8.35
CA PRO A 83 18.67 12.92 8.88
C PRO A 83 17.30 13.39 8.40
N THR A 84 16.89 13.00 7.19
CA THR A 84 15.56 13.31 6.64
C THR A 84 14.42 12.59 7.35
N HIS A 85 14.70 11.59 8.19
CA HIS A 85 13.69 10.93 9.02
C HIS A 85 13.17 11.83 10.14
N TYR A 86 13.89 12.88 10.50
CA TYR A 86 13.48 13.79 11.58
C TYR A 86 12.09 14.36 11.32
N GLY A 87 11.21 14.20 12.29
CA GLY A 87 9.80 14.63 12.19
C GLY A 87 8.92 13.80 11.26
N ARG A 88 9.47 12.81 10.57
CA ARG A 88 8.74 11.98 9.57
C ARG A 88 8.63 10.53 9.96
N ILE A 89 9.73 9.92 10.35
CA ILE A 89 9.79 8.50 10.75
C ILE A 89 10.35 8.42 12.16
N CYS A 90 9.67 7.70 13.04
CA CYS A 90 10.15 7.49 14.39
C CYS A 90 11.45 6.65 14.37
N PRO A 91 12.54 7.12 15.00
CA PRO A 91 13.82 6.42 14.95
C PRO A 91 13.92 5.22 15.89
N ILE A 92 12.98 5.07 16.82
CA ILE A 92 13.03 4.05 17.87
C ILE A 92 11.92 3.01 17.78
N GLU A 93 10.77 3.34 17.18
CA GLU A 93 9.65 2.41 17.07
C GLU A 93 9.85 1.51 15.85
N THR A 94 10.50 0.38 16.08
CA THR A 94 10.80 -0.65 15.07
C THR A 94 10.85 -2.01 15.73
N PRO A 95 10.54 -3.12 15.00
CA PRO A 95 10.69 -4.46 15.53
C PRO A 95 12.14 -4.80 15.92
N GLU A 96 12.30 -5.74 16.82
CA GLU A 96 13.59 -6.36 17.11
C GLU A 96 13.89 -7.49 16.09
N GLY A 97 15.17 -7.79 15.92
CA GLY A 97 15.63 -8.91 15.10
C GLY A 97 15.73 -8.60 13.61
N PRO A 98 15.41 -9.58 12.75
CA PRO A 98 15.70 -9.47 11.31
C PRO A 98 15.00 -8.33 10.57
N TYR A 99 13.89 -7.86 11.11
CA TYR A 99 13.08 -6.79 10.51
C TYR A 99 13.37 -5.40 11.07
N ILE A 100 14.42 -5.27 11.88
CA ILE A 100 14.81 -3.97 12.46
C ILE A 100 15.07 -2.95 11.34
N SER A 101 14.50 -1.76 11.48
CA SER A 101 14.57 -0.65 10.52
C SER A 101 14.01 -0.94 9.12
N LEU A 102 13.52 -2.13 8.84
CA LEU A 102 12.77 -2.45 7.61
C LEU A 102 11.28 -2.15 7.76
N ILE A 103 10.78 -2.24 8.98
CA ILE A 103 9.41 -1.88 9.34
C ILE A 103 9.51 -0.72 10.34
N ASN A 104 8.98 0.42 9.96
CA ASN A 104 9.05 1.65 10.74
C ASN A 104 7.65 2.18 11.01
N ASN A 105 7.56 3.21 11.83
CA ASN A 105 6.31 3.90 12.11
C ASN A 105 6.46 5.39 11.80
N LEU A 106 5.38 6.00 11.34
CA LEU A 106 5.34 7.42 11.08
C LEU A 106 5.45 8.21 12.41
N ALA A 107 6.15 9.34 12.38
CA ALA A 107 6.17 10.27 13.50
C ALA A 107 4.77 10.85 13.75
N THR A 108 4.51 11.28 14.98
CA THR A 108 3.15 11.62 15.45
C THR A 108 2.47 12.69 14.60
N TYR A 109 3.18 13.74 14.20
CA TYR A 109 2.60 14.86 13.47
C TYR A 109 2.86 14.84 11.97
N CYS A 110 3.55 13.82 11.46
CA CYS A 110 3.80 13.74 10.03
C CYS A 110 2.52 13.34 9.27
N ILE A 111 2.44 13.80 8.04
CA ILE A 111 1.36 13.48 7.11
C ILE A 111 1.95 12.98 5.79
N VAL A 112 1.16 12.23 5.05
CA VAL A 112 1.49 11.83 3.68
C VAL A 112 0.69 12.73 2.74
N ASN A 113 1.38 13.47 1.88
CA ASN A 113 0.72 14.38 0.95
C ASN A 113 0.08 13.65 -0.24
N LYS A 114 -0.64 14.40 -1.08
CA LYS A 114 -1.30 13.85 -2.27
C LYS A 114 -0.34 13.23 -3.31
N PHE A 115 0.94 13.58 -3.24
CA PHE A 115 2.00 13.01 -4.09
C PHE A 115 2.70 11.81 -3.44
N ARG A 116 2.25 11.36 -2.28
CA ARG A 116 2.81 10.25 -1.50
C ARG A 116 4.17 10.52 -0.86
N TYR A 117 4.52 11.78 -0.65
CA TYR A 117 5.68 12.15 0.16
C TYR A 117 5.28 12.36 1.62
N ILE A 118 6.18 12.00 2.51
CA ILE A 118 6.00 12.21 3.95
C ILE A 118 6.46 13.62 4.29
N GLU A 119 5.57 14.39 4.88
CA GLU A 119 5.81 15.77 5.28
C GLU A 119 5.75 15.92 6.79
N SER A 120 6.57 16.84 7.32
CA SER A 120 6.54 17.26 8.71
C SER A 120 6.12 18.73 8.78
N PRO A 121 5.28 19.13 9.75
CA PRO A 121 4.98 20.54 9.99
C PRO A 121 6.21 21.33 10.44
#